data_7e44131517afe0655d5c7a54f31b4598
#
_entry.id   7e44131517afe0655d5c7a54f31b4598
#
_cell.length_a   1.000
_cell.length_b   1.000
_cell.length_c   1.000
_cell.angle_alpha   90.00
_cell.angle_beta   90.00
_cell.angle_gamma   90.00
#
_symmetry.space_group_name_H-M   'P 1'
#
loop_
_entity.id
_entity.type
_entity.pdbx_description
1 polymer ?
#
loop_
_entity_poly.entity_id
_entity_poly.type
_entity_poly.pdbx_seq_one_letter_code
_entity_poly.pdbx_strand_id
1 'polypeptide(L)'
;MIELEAFLQQQEKIYRTKFKDVIGKVQTECLLPSSYAQERDGYLVVLEHDQHFREQCADFSQRIGKVVPSVVYSPEAIHTTILTYGMQMRPAAEQSCDTEVIDMFSSSFQTVKNNLPSVSIPYGKNLYNQDSMVVQGTAGKDFVELANTLMGAFESSIKFGSETIRNTSYSIPWSGHVTLARLAKKVPAEELNDFLWLMEKTPSLGISTPANVAIGYITVKGRKVDFEIKEQFPLR
;
A
#
# COMPACT_ATOMS: atom_id res chain seq x y z
N MET A 1 14.94 5.47 12.42
CA MET A 1 13.63 5.60 13.14
C MET A 1 12.83 6.75 12.53
N ILE A 2 11.53 6.55 12.40
CA ILE A 2 10.57 7.55 11.91
C ILE A 2 10.22 8.47 13.08
N GLU A 3 10.40 9.78 12.92
CA GLU A 3 9.99 10.77 13.90
C GLU A 3 8.51 11.11 13.68
N LEU A 4 7.72 11.11 14.76
CA LEU A 4 6.25 11.26 14.68
C LEU A 4 5.83 12.56 14.00
N GLU A 5 6.37 13.70 14.45
CA GLU A 5 5.97 15.02 13.93
C GLU A 5 6.32 15.15 12.45
N ALA A 6 7.53 14.73 12.07
CA ALA A 6 7.96 14.72 10.67
C ALA A 6 7.08 13.83 9.79
N PHE A 7 6.68 12.66 10.31
CA PHE A 7 5.77 11.75 9.62
C PHE A 7 4.38 12.38 9.40
N LEU A 8 3.79 12.97 10.43
CA LEU A 8 2.47 13.61 10.33
C LEU A 8 2.49 14.79 9.33
N GLN A 9 3.52 15.63 9.38
CA GLN A 9 3.70 16.73 8.44
C GLN A 9 3.89 16.23 7.00
N GLN A 10 4.67 15.17 6.81
CA GLN A 10 4.87 14.55 5.49
C GLN A 10 3.58 13.93 4.95
N GLN A 11 2.82 13.21 5.78
CA GLN A 11 1.54 12.63 5.43
C GLN A 11 0.57 13.70 4.93
N GLU A 12 0.39 14.78 5.68
CA GLU A 12 -0.48 15.91 5.31
C GLU A 12 0.00 16.59 4.01
N LYS A 13 1.30 16.86 3.92
CA LYS A 13 1.92 17.47 2.73
C LYS A 13 1.65 16.62 1.49
N ILE A 14 1.85 15.29 1.56
CA ILE A 14 1.65 14.40 0.41
C ILE A 14 0.18 14.35 0.00
N TYR A 15 -0.75 14.22 0.94
CA TYR A 15 -2.17 14.24 0.62
C TYR A 15 -2.60 15.56 -0.04
N ARG A 16 -2.06 16.68 0.41
CA ARG A 16 -2.33 17.97 -0.22
C ARG A 16 -1.69 18.05 -1.60
N THR A 17 -0.37 17.93 -1.70
CA THR A 17 0.36 18.26 -2.94
C THR A 17 0.22 17.22 -4.03
N LYS A 18 0.10 15.91 -3.69
CA LYS A 18 0.01 14.84 -4.68
C LYS A 18 -1.42 14.43 -5.04
N PHE A 19 -2.41 14.85 -4.25
CA PHE A 19 -3.81 14.48 -4.50
C PHE A 19 -4.71 15.71 -4.61
N LYS A 20 -4.85 16.52 -3.55
CA LYS A 20 -5.81 17.63 -3.55
C LYS A 20 -5.46 18.72 -4.56
N ASP A 21 -4.20 19.14 -4.61
CA ASP A 21 -3.74 20.23 -5.48
C ASP A 21 -3.70 19.83 -6.97
N VAL A 22 -3.73 18.53 -7.29
CA VAL A 22 -3.68 18.03 -8.68
C VAL A 22 -5.05 17.71 -9.28
N ILE A 23 -6.13 17.74 -8.49
CA ILE A 23 -7.48 17.41 -8.97
C ILE A 23 -7.88 18.25 -10.18
N GLY A 24 -7.69 19.57 -10.13
CA GLY A 24 -8.00 20.45 -11.25
C GLY A 24 -7.23 20.10 -12.53
N LYS A 25 -5.98 19.67 -12.39
CA LYS A 25 -5.15 19.24 -13.50
C LYS A 25 -5.67 17.93 -14.11
N VAL A 26 -6.06 16.95 -13.28
CA VAL A 26 -6.68 15.71 -13.78
C VAL A 26 -7.95 15.99 -14.54
N GLN A 27 -8.80 16.88 -14.02
CA GLN A 27 -10.09 17.23 -14.63
C GLN A 27 -9.95 17.95 -15.98
N THR A 28 -8.83 18.64 -16.22
CA THR A 28 -8.63 19.44 -17.44
C THR A 28 -7.67 18.81 -18.46
N GLU A 29 -6.82 17.87 -18.03
CA GLU A 29 -5.80 17.30 -18.91
C GLU A 29 -6.05 15.81 -19.19
N CYS A 30 -5.68 14.94 -18.25
CA CYS A 30 -5.82 13.48 -18.39
C CYS A 30 -5.42 12.74 -17.10
N LEU A 31 -5.78 11.44 -17.06
CA LEU A 31 -5.09 10.44 -16.24
C LEU A 31 -3.92 9.83 -17.02
N LEU A 32 -2.84 9.51 -16.34
CA LEU A 32 -1.59 8.97 -16.91
C LEU A 32 -1.33 7.55 -16.42
N PRO A 33 -0.66 6.70 -17.23
CA PRO A 33 -0.31 5.36 -16.78
C PRO A 33 0.68 5.42 -15.61
N SER A 34 0.41 4.64 -14.58
CA SER A 34 1.31 4.46 -13.44
C SER A 34 2.44 3.49 -13.77
N SER A 35 3.66 3.81 -13.38
CA SER A 35 4.75 2.84 -13.42
C SER A 35 4.48 1.63 -12.51
N TYR A 36 3.64 1.81 -11.47
CA TYR A 36 3.21 0.75 -10.57
C TYR A 36 2.12 -0.17 -11.14
N ALA A 37 1.57 0.13 -12.31
CA ALA A 37 0.66 -0.74 -13.05
C ALA A 37 1.39 -1.74 -13.97
N GLN A 38 2.72 -1.62 -14.07
CA GLN A 38 3.54 -2.56 -14.85
C GLN A 38 3.81 -3.85 -14.05
N GLU A 39 4.09 -4.93 -14.77
CA GLU A 39 4.46 -6.21 -14.15
C GLU A 39 5.65 -6.04 -13.22
N ARG A 40 5.46 -6.47 -11.98
CA ARG A 40 6.43 -6.34 -10.90
C ARG A 40 6.16 -7.33 -9.79
N ASP A 41 7.15 -7.52 -8.96
CA ASP A 41 7.06 -8.29 -7.73
C ASP A 41 7.89 -7.67 -6.60
N GLY A 42 7.74 -8.22 -5.41
CA GLY A 42 8.50 -7.85 -4.22
C GLY A 42 7.82 -8.25 -2.92
N TYR A 43 8.35 -7.79 -1.82
CA TYR A 43 7.88 -8.13 -0.48
C TYR A 43 7.27 -6.94 0.21
N LEU A 44 6.22 -7.21 0.95
CA LEU A 44 5.53 -6.21 1.76
C LEU A 44 5.39 -6.68 3.20
N VAL A 45 5.53 -5.73 4.11
CA VAL A 45 5.01 -5.81 5.47
C VAL A 45 3.82 -4.89 5.54
N VAL A 46 2.67 -5.44 5.91
CA VAL A 46 1.38 -4.75 5.81
C VAL A 46 0.54 -4.89 7.08
N LEU A 47 -0.35 -3.94 7.29
CA LEU A 47 -1.50 -4.11 8.19
C LEU A 47 -2.60 -4.83 7.42
N GLU A 48 -3.07 -5.93 7.99
CA GLU A 48 -4.19 -6.71 7.46
C GLU A 48 -5.49 -6.21 8.08
N HIS A 49 -6.32 -5.59 7.25
CA HIS A 49 -7.64 -5.11 7.65
C HIS A 49 -8.64 -6.26 7.78
N ASP A 50 -9.73 -6.03 8.54
CA ASP A 50 -10.83 -6.97 8.60
C ASP A 50 -11.47 -7.23 7.23
N GLN A 51 -12.18 -8.34 7.11
CA GLN A 51 -12.76 -8.78 5.84
C GLN A 51 -13.73 -7.76 5.26
N HIS A 52 -14.58 -7.17 6.07
CA HIS A 52 -15.60 -6.22 5.61
C HIS A 52 -14.95 -4.98 4.98
N PHE A 53 -13.93 -4.41 5.64
CA PHE A 53 -13.17 -3.28 5.11
C PHE A 53 -12.49 -3.64 3.77
N ARG A 54 -11.86 -4.82 3.71
CA ARG A 54 -11.18 -5.30 2.48
C ARG A 54 -12.15 -5.49 1.33
N GLU A 55 -13.34 -6.07 1.58
CA GLU A 55 -14.38 -6.27 0.57
C GLU A 55 -14.92 -4.94 0.05
N GLN A 56 -15.18 -3.96 0.91
CA GLN A 56 -15.62 -2.62 0.50
C GLN A 56 -14.58 -1.93 -0.40
N CYS A 57 -13.31 -1.98 -0.05
CA CYS A 57 -12.23 -1.42 -0.85
C CYS A 57 -12.09 -2.13 -2.20
N ALA A 58 -12.16 -3.46 -2.21
CA ALA A 58 -12.04 -4.26 -3.42
C ALA A 58 -13.22 -4.06 -4.38
N ASP A 59 -14.46 -3.98 -3.87
CA ASP A 59 -15.63 -3.64 -4.69
C ASP A 59 -15.44 -2.28 -5.37
N PHE A 60 -14.99 -1.30 -4.60
CA PHE A 60 -14.73 0.03 -5.16
C PHE A 60 -13.59 0.00 -6.18
N SER A 61 -12.51 -0.74 -5.93
CA SER A 61 -11.42 -0.98 -6.88
C SER A 61 -11.94 -1.56 -8.20
N GLN A 62 -12.81 -2.56 -8.15
CA GLN A 62 -13.41 -3.15 -9.34
C GLN A 62 -14.31 -2.17 -10.09
N ARG A 63 -15.07 -1.32 -9.38
CA ARG A 63 -15.89 -0.27 -10.00
C ARG A 63 -15.00 0.74 -10.73
N ILE A 64 -13.87 1.14 -10.17
CA ILE A 64 -12.87 1.97 -10.87
C ILE A 64 -12.41 1.27 -12.16
N GLY A 65 -12.08 -0.02 -12.10
CA GLY A 65 -11.61 -0.79 -13.26
C GLY A 65 -12.63 -0.93 -14.40
N LYS A 66 -13.93 -0.71 -14.11
CA LYS A 66 -15.00 -0.67 -15.13
C LYS A 66 -15.10 0.66 -15.87
N VAL A 67 -14.69 1.75 -15.24
CA VAL A 67 -14.80 3.11 -15.80
C VAL A 67 -13.48 3.65 -16.36
N VAL A 68 -12.33 3.20 -15.82
CA VAL A 68 -11.00 3.57 -16.35
C VAL A 68 -10.08 2.33 -16.41
N PRO A 69 -9.21 2.23 -17.43
CA PRO A 69 -8.27 1.11 -17.56
C PRO A 69 -7.23 1.13 -16.45
N SER A 70 -7.42 0.32 -15.43
CA SER A 70 -6.56 0.27 -14.24
C SER A 70 -6.22 -1.16 -13.84
N VAL A 71 -5.16 -1.29 -13.06
CA VAL A 71 -4.87 -2.46 -12.23
C VAL A 71 -5.77 -2.36 -11.00
N VAL A 72 -6.52 -3.41 -10.72
CA VAL A 72 -7.47 -3.49 -9.61
C VAL A 72 -6.98 -4.46 -8.53
N TYR A 73 -7.46 -4.25 -7.32
CA TYR A 73 -7.07 -4.99 -6.13
C TYR A 73 -8.18 -5.92 -5.68
N SER A 74 -7.87 -7.19 -5.47
CA SER A 74 -8.77 -8.14 -4.80
C SER A 74 -8.82 -7.89 -3.28
N PRO A 75 -9.80 -8.44 -2.55
CA PRO A 75 -9.84 -8.29 -1.09
C PRO A 75 -8.54 -8.71 -0.38
N GLU A 76 -7.87 -9.76 -0.89
CA GLU A 76 -6.61 -10.26 -0.34
C GLU A 76 -5.45 -9.28 -0.57
N ALA A 77 -5.53 -8.46 -1.62
CA ALA A 77 -4.52 -7.45 -1.95
C ALA A 77 -4.79 -6.08 -1.32
N ILE A 78 -5.91 -5.89 -0.61
CA ILE A 78 -6.21 -4.66 0.13
C ILE A 78 -5.45 -4.63 1.45
N HIS A 79 -4.57 -3.65 1.60
CA HIS A 79 -3.72 -3.51 2.79
C HIS A 79 -3.24 -2.08 3.00
N THR A 80 -2.75 -1.79 4.21
CA THR A 80 -1.92 -0.61 4.47
C THR A 80 -0.47 -1.02 4.59
N THR A 81 0.40 -0.46 3.76
CA THR A 81 1.82 -0.81 3.71
C THR A 81 2.59 -0.19 4.86
N ILE A 82 3.39 -1.00 5.59
CA ILE A 82 4.37 -0.56 6.59
C ILE A 82 5.77 -0.50 5.98
N LEU A 83 6.12 -1.49 5.15
CA LEU A 83 7.44 -1.59 4.54
C LEU A 83 7.31 -2.24 3.17
N THR A 84 8.06 -1.74 2.20
CA THR A 84 8.30 -2.45 0.92
C THR A 84 9.76 -2.85 0.85
N TYR A 85 10.04 -4.04 0.29
CA TYR A 85 11.40 -4.54 0.14
C TYR A 85 11.55 -5.26 -1.21
N GLY A 86 12.61 -4.96 -1.94
CA GLY A 86 12.96 -5.63 -3.18
C GLY A 86 11.93 -5.47 -4.30
N MET A 87 11.15 -4.37 -4.30
CA MET A 87 10.19 -4.10 -5.37
C MET A 87 10.89 -3.87 -6.69
N GLN A 88 10.66 -4.75 -7.65
CA GLN A 88 11.30 -4.73 -8.98
C GLN A 88 10.27 -4.84 -10.10
N MET A 89 10.52 -4.12 -11.21
CA MET A 89 9.83 -4.39 -12.48
C MET A 89 10.42 -5.66 -13.07
N ARG A 90 9.57 -6.68 -13.22
CA ARG A 90 9.98 -8.00 -13.67
C ARG A 90 8.83 -8.66 -14.43
N PRO A 91 9.09 -9.29 -15.62
CA PRO A 91 8.08 -10.05 -16.35
C PRO A 91 7.45 -11.13 -15.48
N ALA A 92 6.16 -11.40 -15.68
CA ALA A 92 5.42 -12.37 -14.88
C ALA A 92 6.06 -13.78 -14.84
N ALA A 93 6.73 -14.18 -15.94
CA ALA A 93 7.42 -15.47 -16.01
C ALA A 93 8.70 -15.55 -15.14
N GLU A 94 9.24 -14.41 -14.71
CA GLU A 94 10.47 -14.32 -13.91
C GLU A 94 10.17 -14.01 -12.44
N GLN A 95 8.90 -13.77 -12.10
CA GLN A 95 8.49 -13.45 -10.73
C GLN A 95 8.55 -14.71 -9.86
N SER A 96 9.31 -14.64 -8.77
CA SER A 96 9.49 -15.75 -7.83
C SER A 96 9.69 -15.24 -6.40
N CYS A 97 9.04 -15.90 -5.47
CA CYS A 97 9.22 -15.63 -4.04
C CYS A 97 10.50 -16.34 -3.54
N ASP A 98 11.44 -15.56 -3.01
CA ASP A 98 12.62 -16.08 -2.33
C ASP A 98 12.28 -16.33 -0.86
N THR A 99 12.38 -17.56 -0.42
CA THR A 99 12.09 -17.96 0.97
C THR A 99 13.11 -17.38 1.96
N GLU A 100 14.37 -17.16 1.57
CA GLU A 100 15.38 -16.53 2.43
C GLU A 100 14.93 -15.15 2.92
N VAL A 101 14.28 -14.37 2.03
CA VAL A 101 13.75 -13.05 2.38
C VAL A 101 12.59 -13.18 3.38
N ILE A 102 11.69 -14.13 3.18
CA ILE A 102 10.58 -14.37 4.11
C ILE A 102 11.12 -14.81 5.48
N ASP A 103 12.06 -15.76 5.51
CA ASP A 103 12.66 -16.27 6.74
C ASP A 103 13.41 -15.16 7.50
N MET A 104 14.07 -14.24 6.80
CA MET A 104 14.69 -13.06 7.41
C MET A 104 13.66 -12.16 8.09
N PHE A 105 12.56 -11.82 7.42
CA PHE A 105 11.49 -11.01 8.02
C PHE A 105 10.86 -11.73 9.22
N SER A 106 10.52 -13.01 9.04
CA SER A 106 9.92 -13.83 10.06
C SER A 106 10.79 -13.89 11.33
N SER A 107 12.07 -14.25 11.18
CA SER A 107 13.03 -14.29 12.27
C SER A 107 13.17 -12.93 12.97
N SER A 108 13.21 -11.84 12.20
CA SER A 108 13.29 -10.49 12.74
C SER A 108 12.09 -10.16 13.63
N PHE A 109 10.87 -10.40 13.12
CA PHE A 109 9.64 -10.00 13.78
C PHE A 109 9.26 -10.92 14.94
N GLN A 110 9.71 -12.18 14.94
CA GLN A 110 9.60 -13.06 16.10
C GLN A 110 10.25 -12.45 17.36
N THR A 111 11.32 -11.67 17.21
CA THR A 111 12.00 -11.03 18.35
C THR A 111 11.17 -9.93 19.01
N VAL A 112 10.26 -9.32 18.27
CA VAL A 112 9.44 -8.17 18.73
C VAL A 112 7.94 -8.45 18.80
N LYS A 113 7.48 -9.64 18.40
CA LYS A 113 6.05 -10.00 18.29
C LYS A 113 5.23 -9.72 19.56
N ASN A 114 5.87 -9.82 20.71
CA ASN A 114 5.23 -9.56 22.01
C ASN A 114 5.10 -8.06 22.34
N ASN A 115 5.62 -7.17 21.51
CA ASN A 115 5.65 -5.72 21.73
C ASN A 115 4.98 -4.94 20.60
N LEU A 116 4.25 -5.62 19.69
CA LEU A 116 3.56 -4.96 18.60
C LEU A 116 2.30 -4.26 19.12
N PRO A 117 2.22 -2.92 19.07
CA PRO A 117 1.05 -2.19 19.55
C PRO A 117 -0.15 -2.39 18.61
N SER A 118 -1.37 -2.29 19.14
CA SER A 118 -2.56 -2.15 18.30
C SER A 118 -2.50 -0.81 17.56
N VAL A 119 -3.09 -0.80 16.37
CA VAL A 119 -3.14 0.37 15.50
C VAL A 119 -4.58 0.66 15.12
N SER A 120 -4.96 1.94 15.15
CA SER A 120 -6.26 2.40 14.71
C SER A 120 -6.09 3.49 13.66
N ILE A 121 -6.62 3.27 12.46
CA ILE A 121 -6.48 4.22 11.35
C ILE A 121 -7.87 4.69 10.91
N PRO A 122 -8.17 5.99 11.08
CA PRO A 122 -9.33 6.60 10.45
C PRO A 122 -9.14 6.68 8.93
N TYR A 123 -10.09 6.13 8.18
CA TYR A 123 -10.14 6.19 6.72
C TYR A 123 -11.21 7.17 6.28
N GLY A 124 -10.77 8.19 5.56
CA GLY A 124 -11.62 9.26 5.05
C GLY A 124 -12.09 9.03 3.62
N LYS A 125 -12.01 10.08 2.82
CA LYS A 125 -12.43 10.08 1.43
C LYS A 125 -11.43 9.34 0.54
N ASN A 126 -11.94 8.83 -0.58
CA ASN A 126 -11.08 8.39 -1.67
C ASN A 126 -10.45 9.61 -2.34
N LEU A 127 -9.17 9.49 -2.61
CA LEU A 127 -8.38 10.50 -3.30
C LEU A 127 -7.84 9.90 -4.59
N TYR A 128 -7.64 10.76 -5.58
CA TYR A 128 -6.99 10.38 -6.83
C TYR A 128 -5.98 11.45 -7.25
N ASN A 129 -5.00 11.01 -7.99
CA ASN A 129 -4.08 11.87 -8.72
C ASN A 129 -4.02 11.44 -10.19
N GLN A 130 -3.00 11.83 -10.93
CA GLN A 130 -2.92 11.49 -12.34
C GLN A 130 -2.76 10.00 -12.63
N ASP A 131 -2.25 9.20 -11.71
CA ASP A 131 -1.87 7.79 -11.97
C ASP A 131 -2.40 6.76 -10.95
N SER A 132 -3.00 7.22 -9.84
CA SER A 132 -3.41 6.34 -8.75
C SER A 132 -4.64 6.82 -7.98
N MET A 133 -5.35 5.87 -7.40
CA MET A 133 -6.46 6.08 -6.47
C MET A 133 -6.17 5.43 -5.14
N VAL A 134 -6.42 6.15 -4.05
CA VAL A 134 -6.19 5.67 -2.69
C VAL A 134 -7.35 6.05 -1.77
N VAL A 135 -7.55 5.26 -0.71
CA VAL A 135 -8.31 5.72 0.46
C VAL A 135 -7.35 6.49 1.35
N GLN A 136 -7.73 7.69 1.72
CA GLN A 136 -6.96 8.49 2.67
C GLN A 136 -7.05 7.88 4.06
N GLY A 137 -5.96 7.29 4.55
CA GLY A 137 -5.83 6.83 5.94
C GLY A 137 -4.96 7.80 6.73
N THR A 138 -5.43 8.25 7.88
CA THR A 138 -4.69 9.15 8.77
C THR A 138 -4.00 8.32 9.85
N ALA A 139 -2.78 7.90 9.57
CA ALA A 139 -1.97 7.15 10.53
C ALA A 139 -1.44 8.08 11.64
N GLY A 140 -1.51 7.60 12.87
CA GLY A 140 -1.12 8.34 14.07
C GLY A 140 0.14 7.78 14.77
N LYS A 141 0.24 8.07 16.06
CA LYS A 141 1.37 7.68 16.90
C LYS A 141 1.56 6.17 16.98
N ASP A 142 0.48 5.42 17.17
CA ASP A 142 0.44 3.96 17.25
C ASP A 142 1.01 3.29 15.98
N PHE A 143 0.66 3.82 14.81
CA PHE A 143 1.22 3.36 13.53
C PHE A 143 2.73 3.63 13.43
N VAL A 144 3.19 4.82 13.86
CA VAL A 144 4.61 5.18 13.82
C VAL A 144 5.40 4.32 14.81
N GLU A 145 4.86 4.04 16.00
CA GLU A 145 5.47 3.15 16.98
C GLU A 145 5.60 1.73 16.45
N LEU A 146 4.54 1.20 15.83
CA LEU A 146 4.57 -0.10 15.18
C LEU A 146 5.62 -0.14 14.06
N ALA A 147 5.60 0.83 13.15
CA ALA A 147 6.56 0.91 12.05
C ALA A 147 8.00 0.96 12.56
N ASN A 148 8.29 1.77 13.58
CA ASN A 148 9.63 1.86 14.18
C ASN A 148 10.07 0.54 14.83
N THR A 149 9.16 -0.16 15.52
CA THR A 149 9.45 -1.46 16.15
C THR A 149 9.84 -2.50 15.09
N LEU A 150 9.04 -2.61 14.02
CA LEU A 150 9.30 -3.55 12.92
C LEU A 150 10.56 -3.18 12.12
N MET A 151 10.76 -1.88 11.84
CA MET A 151 11.93 -1.38 11.14
C MET A 151 13.22 -1.63 11.93
N GLY A 152 13.22 -1.39 13.24
CA GLY A 152 14.39 -1.64 14.09
C GLY A 152 14.80 -3.11 14.11
N ALA A 153 13.82 -4.02 14.16
CA ALA A 153 14.06 -5.47 14.07
C ALA A 153 14.61 -5.86 12.69
N PHE A 154 13.99 -5.36 11.63
CA PHE A 154 14.38 -5.60 10.24
C PHE A 154 15.80 -5.09 9.92
N GLU A 155 16.11 -3.82 10.26
CA GLU A 155 17.44 -3.24 10.02
C GLU A 155 18.55 -3.98 10.78
N SER A 156 18.23 -4.51 11.95
CA SER A 156 19.18 -5.34 12.71
C SER A 156 19.48 -6.64 11.97
N SER A 157 18.48 -7.28 11.35
CA SER A 157 18.66 -8.53 10.61
C SER A 157 19.33 -8.34 9.25
N ILE A 158 19.05 -7.27 8.53
CA ILE A 158 19.73 -6.95 7.25
C ILE A 158 21.25 -6.89 7.42
N LYS A 159 21.74 -6.36 8.52
CA LYS A 159 23.20 -6.25 8.77
C LYS A 159 23.91 -7.60 8.74
N PHE A 160 23.22 -8.67 9.08
CA PHE A 160 23.75 -10.04 9.14
C PHE A 160 23.31 -10.89 7.94
N GLY A 161 22.49 -10.34 7.03
CA GLY A 161 22.02 -11.03 5.83
C GLY A 161 23.09 -11.21 4.75
N SER A 162 22.77 -11.98 3.71
CA SER A 162 23.62 -12.13 2.52
C SER A 162 23.89 -10.78 1.85
N GLU A 163 24.86 -10.73 0.94
CA GLU A 163 25.17 -9.50 0.20
C GLU A 163 23.96 -9.02 -0.61
N THR A 164 23.22 -9.94 -1.20
CA THR A 164 21.96 -9.64 -1.91
C THR A 164 20.95 -8.97 -0.99
N ILE A 165 20.73 -9.51 0.20
CA ILE A 165 19.82 -8.95 1.20
C ILE A 165 20.26 -7.52 1.57
N ARG A 166 21.54 -7.31 1.87
CA ARG A 166 22.05 -5.99 2.27
C ARG A 166 21.96 -4.91 1.21
N ASN A 167 22.06 -5.29 -0.07
CA ASN A 167 22.05 -4.37 -1.20
C ASN A 167 20.65 -4.15 -1.79
N THR A 168 19.63 -4.88 -1.29
CA THR A 168 18.26 -4.72 -1.77
C THR A 168 17.61 -3.47 -1.18
N SER A 169 16.96 -2.69 -2.04
CA SER A 169 16.28 -1.45 -1.64
C SER A 169 15.00 -1.73 -0.84
N TYR A 170 14.73 -0.88 0.12
CA TYR A 170 13.46 -0.87 0.83
C TYR A 170 12.93 0.56 0.99
N SER A 171 11.64 0.70 1.25
CA SER A 171 11.03 1.99 1.55
C SER A 171 10.08 1.90 2.75
N ILE A 172 10.07 2.98 3.52
CA ILE A 172 9.22 3.18 4.69
C ILE A 172 7.88 3.80 4.29
N PRO A 173 6.84 3.67 5.13
CA PRO A 173 5.54 4.25 4.86
C PRO A 173 5.59 5.77 4.93
N TRP A 174 4.75 6.44 4.13
CA TRP A 174 4.53 7.88 4.19
C TRP A 174 3.15 8.25 4.76
N SER A 175 2.25 7.29 4.88
CA SER A 175 0.91 7.45 5.46
C SER A 175 0.24 6.09 5.69
N GLY A 176 -0.95 6.12 6.30
CA GLY A 176 -1.81 4.94 6.49
C GLY A 176 -2.75 4.63 5.31
N HIS A 177 -2.46 5.08 4.10
CA HIS A 177 -3.35 4.90 2.95
C HIS A 177 -3.53 3.45 2.51
N VAL A 178 -4.66 3.18 1.87
CA VAL A 178 -4.90 1.95 1.11
C VAL A 178 -4.95 2.30 -0.38
N THR A 179 -4.21 1.56 -1.22
CA THR A 179 -4.28 1.71 -2.67
C THR A 179 -5.49 0.96 -3.21
N LEU A 180 -6.30 1.65 -4.05
CA LEU A 180 -7.48 1.09 -4.69
C LEU A 180 -7.23 0.72 -6.15
N ALA A 181 -6.48 1.55 -6.87
CA ALA A 181 -6.20 1.31 -8.28
C ALA A 181 -4.94 2.04 -8.74
N ARG A 182 -4.33 1.52 -9.80
CA ARG A 182 -3.23 2.15 -10.54
C ARG A 182 -3.61 2.20 -12.01
N LEU A 183 -3.48 3.36 -12.65
CA LEU A 183 -3.84 3.54 -14.04
C LEU A 183 -2.91 2.72 -14.95
N ALA A 184 -3.51 1.90 -15.83
CA ALA A 184 -2.78 1.08 -16.78
C ALA A 184 -2.54 1.77 -18.14
N LYS A 185 -3.38 2.78 -18.46
CA LYS A 185 -3.31 3.53 -19.72
C LYS A 185 -3.68 4.98 -19.50
N LYS A 186 -3.27 5.85 -20.43
CA LYS A 186 -3.73 7.24 -20.48
C LYS A 186 -5.24 7.28 -20.75
N VAL A 187 -5.95 8.17 -20.03
CA VAL A 187 -7.37 8.47 -20.23
C VAL A 187 -7.51 9.99 -20.36
N PRO A 188 -7.98 10.51 -21.50
CA PRO A 188 -8.15 11.93 -21.72
C PRO A 188 -9.29 12.51 -20.88
N ALA A 189 -9.29 13.82 -20.64
CA ALA A 189 -10.24 14.47 -19.74
C ALA A 189 -11.72 14.30 -20.16
N GLU A 190 -11.99 14.27 -21.44
CA GLU A 190 -13.33 14.08 -22.01
C GLU A 190 -13.95 12.72 -21.71
N GLU A 191 -13.14 11.73 -21.37
CA GLU A 191 -13.57 10.37 -21.01
C GLU A 191 -13.69 10.14 -19.48
N LEU A 192 -13.48 11.18 -18.65
CA LEU A 192 -13.40 11.02 -17.18
C LEU A 192 -14.73 11.22 -16.44
N ASN A 193 -15.85 11.54 -17.11
CA ASN A 193 -17.10 11.87 -16.43
C ASN A 193 -17.58 10.81 -15.45
N ASP A 194 -17.62 9.54 -15.86
CA ASP A 194 -18.07 8.44 -15.01
C ASP A 194 -17.08 8.17 -13.84
N PHE A 195 -15.79 8.34 -14.10
CA PHE A 195 -14.76 8.23 -13.08
C PHE A 195 -14.88 9.34 -12.03
N LEU A 196 -15.03 10.60 -12.44
CA LEU A 196 -15.16 11.73 -11.52
C LEU A 196 -16.44 11.59 -10.69
N TRP A 197 -17.57 11.22 -11.33
CA TRP A 197 -18.81 10.95 -10.63
C TRP A 197 -18.65 9.83 -9.59
N LEU A 198 -17.96 8.73 -9.96
CA LEU A 198 -17.68 7.62 -9.04
C LEU A 198 -16.86 8.09 -7.82
N MET A 199 -15.82 8.90 -8.05
CA MET A 199 -14.96 9.39 -6.96
C MET A 199 -15.68 10.35 -6.00
N GLU A 200 -16.63 11.15 -6.49
CA GLU A 200 -17.43 12.06 -5.64
C GLU A 200 -18.45 11.34 -4.75
N LYS A 201 -18.95 10.20 -5.17
CA LYS A 201 -20.03 9.45 -4.48
C LYS A 201 -19.55 8.44 -3.44
N THR A 202 -18.25 8.38 -3.19
CA THR A 202 -17.69 7.39 -2.27
C THR A 202 -17.86 7.81 -0.81
N PRO A 203 -18.47 6.97 0.02
CA PRO A 203 -18.57 7.23 1.46
C PRO A 203 -17.19 7.10 2.14
N SER A 204 -17.07 7.69 3.32
CA SER A 204 -15.96 7.39 4.24
C SER A 204 -16.05 5.94 4.72
N LEU A 205 -14.92 5.25 4.80
CA LEU A 205 -14.84 3.86 5.26
C LEU A 205 -14.79 3.71 6.79
N GLY A 206 -14.72 4.83 7.52
CA GLY A 206 -14.68 4.82 8.99
C GLY A 206 -13.31 4.50 9.56
N ILE A 207 -13.28 3.79 10.69
CA ILE A 207 -12.03 3.43 11.38
C ILE A 207 -11.78 1.94 11.17
N SER A 208 -10.56 1.59 10.78
CA SER A 208 -10.11 0.20 10.78
C SER A 208 -9.08 -0.03 11.90
N THR A 209 -9.23 -1.15 12.59
CA THR A 209 -8.31 -1.62 13.63
C THR A 209 -7.78 -2.99 13.21
N PRO A 210 -6.70 -3.05 12.43
CA PRO A 210 -6.11 -4.29 11.96
C PRO A 210 -5.72 -5.21 13.12
N ALA A 211 -6.00 -6.51 12.99
CA ALA A 211 -5.67 -7.49 14.02
C ALA A 211 -4.22 -8.00 13.89
N ASN A 212 -3.65 -7.92 12.68
CA ASN A 212 -2.34 -8.51 12.38
C ASN A 212 -1.47 -7.56 11.55
N VAL A 213 -0.17 -7.73 11.73
CA VAL A 213 0.83 -7.42 10.70
C VAL A 213 1.07 -8.69 9.89
N ALA A 214 1.08 -8.58 8.57
CA ALA A 214 1.40 -9.69 7.68
C ALA A 214 2.67 -9.41 6.87
N ILE A 215 3.46 -10.45 6.66
CA ILE A 215 4.54 -10.49 5.68
C ILE A 215 3.99 -11.22 4.46
N GLY A 216 4.19 -10.67 3.29
CA GLY A 216 3.74 -11.30 2.06
C GLY A 216 4.55 -10.92 0.84
N TYR A 217 4.29 -11.69 -0.21
CA TYR A 217 4.84 -11.49 -1.54
C TYR A 217 3.76 -10.94 -2.46
N ILE A 218 4.05 -9.79 -3.06
CA ILE A 218 3.12 -9.12 -3.99
C ILE A 218 3.59 -9.32 -5.43
N THR A 219 2.63 -9.58 -6.31
CA THR A 219 2.86 -9.64 -7.75
C THR A 219 1.83 -8.81 -8.49
N VAL A 220 2.27 -8.13 -9.55
CA VAL A 220 1.40 -7.50 -10.54
C VAL A 220 1.55 -8.24 -11.84
N LYS A 221 0.46 -8.86 -12.31
CA LYS A 221 0.40 -9.64 -13.56
C LYS A 221 -0.77 -9.15 -14.40
N GLY A 222 -0.46 -8.60 -15.58
CA GLY A 222 -1.49 -7.96 -16.40
C GLY A 222 -2.16 -6.80 -15.66
N ARG A 223 -3.46 -6.92 -15.36
CA ARG A 223 -4.23 -5.89 -14.61
C ARG A 223 -4.66 -6.35 -13.23
N LYS A 224 -4.00 -7.35 -12.67
CA LYS A 224 -4.35 -7.91 -11.37
C LYS A 224 -3.17 -7.79 -10.42
N VAL A 225 -3.48 -7.42 -9.17
CA VAL A 225 -2.56 -7.51 -8.04
C VAL A 225 -2.92 -8.75 -7.26
N ASP A 226 -1.94 -9.62 -7.06
CA ASP A 226 -2.03 -10.75 -6.14
C ASP A 226 -1.08 -10.50 -4.97
N PHE A 227 -1.56 -10.77 -3.75
CA PHE A 227 -0.79 -10.68 -2.52
C PHE A 227 -0.92 -12.00 -1.75
N GLU A 228 0.18 -12.70 -1.64
CA GLU A 228 0.25 -13.97 -0.93
C GLU A 228 0.85 -13.74 0.46
N ILE A 229 0.02 -13.87 1.50
CA ILE A 229 0.47 -13.80 2.89
C ILE A 229 1.33 -15.04 3.19
N LYS A 230 2.51 -14.83 3.74
CA LYS A 230 3.46 -15.88 4.13
C LYS A 230 3.50 -16.07 5.65
N GLU A 231 3.34 -15.00 6.41
CA GLU A 231 3.31 -15.06 7.88
C GLU A 231 2.51 -13.90 8.45
N GLN A 232 1.98 -14.09 9.67
CA GLN A 232 1.18 -13.10 10.39
C GLN A 232 1.63 -12.99 11.84
N PHE A 233 1.58 -11.77 12.37
CA PHE A 233 1.91 -11.44 13.75
C PHE A 233 0.76 -10.64 14.36
N PRO A 234 0.12 -11.14 15.44
CA PRO A 234 -0.99 -10.46 16.05
C PRO A 234 -0.56 -9.13 16.70
N LEU A 235 -1.38 -8.10 16.53
CA LEU A 235 -1.30 -6.84 17.25
C LEU A 235 -2.01 -6.97 18.61
N ARG A 236 -1.59 -6.17 19.60
CA ARG A 236 -2.12 -6.22 20.98
C ARG A 236 -3.16 -5.16 21.24
#